data_d05e3047a9ba21c3831ed951812ce3f4
#
_entry.id   d05e3047a9ba21c3831ed951812ce3f4
#
_cell.length_a   1.000
_cell.length_b   1.000
_cell.length_c   1.000
_cell.angle_alpha   90.00
_cell.angle_beta   90.00
_cell.angle_gamma   90.00
#
_symmetry.space_group_name_H-M   'P 1'
#
loop_
_entity.id
_entity.type
_entity.pdbx_description
1 polymer ?
#
loop_
_entity_poly.entity_id
_entity_poly.type
_entity_poly.pdbx_seq_one_letter_code
_entity_poly.pdbx_strand_id
1 'polypeptide(L)'
;IDVAPLAVLLGSLMTISSMASNLEIISLKTSGISFKRIILFPVLISLIISGVVFYINDSLYPYALRKNREIKSRDVIVREAPTEKNNAFLRGENGNYIYLMGKINRKSGFAENIEIIDLNSKFDKVERIITAKEGRYNFSKKVWMLKDANIYDGEKIAKPIEKEIFTEERYNDEPDKFITQNVEPRTLTIKELKKSIREIKSVGGDTREFLVELGNRYSFPFASFIISFLGLSLGSRYVRGASAINLALSVALGYGYYIVQASFEALSINGFLNPFIGGWIPNIIFLVVGIYFVYRSEY
;
A
#
# COMPACT_ATOMS: atom_id res chain seq x y z
N ILE A 1 -1.61 -14.16 -5.62
CA ILE A 1 -0.52 -13.86 -4.68
C ILE A 1 -0.97 -14.17 -3.26
N ASP A 2 -2.09 -13.65 -2.81
CA ASP A 2 -2.60 -13.77 -1.43
C ASP A 2 -2.87 -15.23 -0.98
N VAL A 3 -3.08 -16.15 -1.93
CA VAL A 3 -3.29 -17.58 -1.64
C VAL A 3 -1.97 -18.34 -1.44
N ALA A 4 -0.85 -17.80 -1.93
CA ALA A 4 0.43 -18.52 -1.91
C ALA A 4 0.91 -18.91 -0.49
N PRO A 5 0.88 -18.04 0.54
CA PRO A 5 1.25 -18.41 1.90
C PRO A 5 0.39 -19.54 2.46
N LEU A 6 -0.93 -19.50 2.20
CA LEU A 6 -1.87 -20.55 2.64
C LEU A 6 -1.60 -21.89 1.96
N ALA A 7 -1.33 -21.88 0.66
CA ALA A 7 -1.03 -23.10 -0.10
C ALA A 7 0.26 -23.77 0.40
N VAL A 8 1.29 -22.98 0.63
CA VAL A 8 2.58 -23.47 1.16
C VAL A 8 2.42 -23.99 2.59
N LEU A 9 1.65 -23.31 3.45
CA LEU A 9 1.33 -23.75 4.79
C LEU A 9 0.61 -25.11 4.76
N LEU A 10 -0.46 -25.22 3.97
CA LEU A 10 -1.23 -26.45 3.86
C LEU A 10 -0.37 -27.61 3.38
N GLY A 11 0.39 -27.42 2.30
CA GLY A 11 1.31 -28.41 1.78
C GLY A 11 2.34 -28.85 2.83
N SER A 12 2.93 -27.90 3.54
CA SER A 12 3.91 -28.17 4.61
C SER A 12 3.31 -28.95 5.78
N LEU A 13 2.12 -28.55 6.23
CA LEU A 13 1.41 -29.25 7.31
C LEU A 13 1.00 -30.67 6.89
N MET A 14 0.46 -30.85 5.70
CA MET A 14 0.07 -32.16 5.22
C MET A 14 1.27 -33.09 5.07
N THR A 15 2.38 -32.63 4.52
CA THR A 15 3.59 -33.41 4.34
C THR A 15 4.16 -33.86 5.68
N ILE A 16 4.43 -32.94 6.59
CA ILE A 16 5.04 -33.28 7.89
C ILE A 16 4.12 -34.15 8.75
N SER A 17 2.81 -33.90 8.66
CA SER A 17 1.84 -34.70 9.39
C SER A 17 1.68 -36.12 8.84
N SER A 18 1.78 -36.30 7.52
CA SER A 18 1.82 -37.64 6.90
C SER A 18 3.06 -38.41 7.40
N MET A 19 4.23 -37.77 7.40
CA MET A 19 5.45 -38.35 7.94
C MET A 19 5.31 -38.68 9.42
N ALA A 20 4.63 -37.84 10.21
CA ALA A 20 4.40 -38.10 11.63
C ALA A 20 3.42 -39.28 11.83
N SER A 21 2.34 -39.35 11.06
CA SER A 21 1.35 -40.42 11.15
C SER A 21 1.88 -41.80 10.72
N ASN A 22 2.81 -41.80 9.77
CA ASN A 22 3.50 -43.01 9.32
C ASN A 22 4.70 -43.40 10.20
N LEU A 23 4.91 -42.71 11.33
CA LEU A 23 6.03 -42.92 12.26
C LEU A 23 7.43 -42.65 11.64
N GLU A 24 7.49 -42.03 10.45
CA GLU A 24 8.75 -41.73 9.75
C GLU A 24 9.61 -40.75 10.54
N ILE A 25 8.98 -39.71 11.13
CA ILE A 25 9.70 -38.73 11.97
C ILE A 25 10.30 -39.42 13.21
N ILE A 26 9.58 -40.35 13.83
CA ILE A 26 10.08 -41.11 14.98
C ILE A 26 11.23 -42.00 14.56
N SER A 27 11.10 -42.74 13.46
CA SER A 27 12.17 -43.57 12.90
C SER A 27 13.43 -42.78 12.59
N LEU A 28 13.32 -41.60 11.99
CA LEU A 28 14.44 -40.70 11.70
C LEU A 28 15.10 -40.17 13.00
N LYS A 29 14.30 -39.80 13.99
CA LYS A 29 14.81 -39.33 15.28
C LYS A 29 15.55 -40.46 16.05
N THR A 30 15.02 -41.68 16.05
CA THR A 30 15.66 -42.86 16.67
C THR A 30 16.96 -43.23 15.94
N SER A 31 17.08 -42.94 14.65
CA SER A 31 18.32 -43.09 13.87
C SER A 31 19.33 -41.95 14.13
N GLY A 32 19.08 -41.05 15.08
CA GLY A 32 19.98 -39.97 15.45
C GLY A 32 19.86 -38.69 14.62
N ILE A 33 18.84 -38.57 13.74
CA ILE A 33 18.59 -37.37 12.95
C ILE A 33 17.76 -36.38 13.78
N SER A 34 18.28 -35.16 14.00
CA SER A 34 17.56 -34.11 14.72
C SER A 34 16.35 -33.61 13.93
N PHE A 35 15.30 -33.19 14.61
CA PHE A 35 14.10 -32.64 13.96
C PHE A 35 14.42 -31.43 13.09
N LYS A 36 15.34 -30.55 13.51
CA LYS A 36 15.82 -29.41 12.72
C LYS A 36 16.36 -29.82 11.35
N ARG A 37 17.07 -30.95 11.28
CA ARG A 37 17.59 -31.47 10.01
C ARG A 37 16.47 -32.03 9.12
N ILE A 38 15.43 -32.64 9.70
CA ILE A 38 14.26 -33.14 8.97
C ILE A 38 13.51 -31.99 8.29
N ILE A 39 13.27 -30.90 8.99
CA ILE A 39 12.50 -29.76 8.44
C ILE A 39 13.34 -28.84 7.55
N LEU A 40 14.67 -28.95 7.55
CA LEU A 40 15.57 -28.05 6.80
C LEU A 40 15.24 -28.03 5.30
N PHE A 41 15.00 -29.17 4.69
CA PHE A 41 14.72 -29.28 3.25
C PHE A 41 13.38 -28.64 2.87
N PRO A 42 12.25 -28.94 3.51
CA PRO A 42 10.99 -28.21 3.30
C PRO A 42 11.09 -26.70 3.54
N VAL A 43 11.86 -26.29 4.54
CA VAL A 43 12.12 -24.87 4.84
C VAL A 43 12.87 -24.18 3.69
N LEU A 44 13.88 -24.83 3.12
CA LEU A 44 14.60 -24.30 1.96
C LEU A 44 13.69 -24.18 0.72
N ILE A 45 12.82 -25.15 0.49
CA ILE A 45 11.84 -25.09 -0.60
C ILE A 45 10.90 -23.89 -0.39
N SER A 46 10.39 -23.70 0.84
CA SER A 46 9.51 -22.56 1.13
C SER A 46 10.21 -21.22 0.96
N LEU A 47 11.52 -21.15 1.21
CA LEU A 47 12.32 -19.95 0.95
C LEU A 47 12.45 -19.68 -0.56
N ILE A 48 12.65 -20.71 -1.38
CA ILE A 48 12.69 -20.58 -2.85
C ILE A 48 11.32 -20.09 -3.35
N ILE A 49 10.22 -20.67 -2.85
CA ILE A 49 8.85 -20.22 -3.19
C ILE A 49 8.65 -18.76 -2.79
N SER A 50 9.14 -18.34 -1.62
CA SER A 50 9.11 -16.95 -1.18
C SER A 50 9.80 -16.01 -2.17
N GLY A 51 10.95 -16.42 -2.73
CA GLY A 51 11.63 -15.68 -3.80
C GLY A 51 10.80 -15.55 -5.08
N VAL A 52 10.13 -16.62 -5.49
CA VAL A 52 9.22 -16.60 -6.65
C VAL A 52 8.03 -15.66 -6.40
N VAL A 53 7.44 -15.74 -5.21
CA VAL A 53 6.33 -14.85 -4.79
C VAL A 53 6.78 -13.39 -4.78
N PHE A 54 8.02 -13.10 -4.33
CA PHE A 54 8.59 -11.75 -4.38
C PHE A 54 8.64 -11.22 -5.82
N TYR A 55 9.17 -12.01 -6.76
CA TYR A 55 9.25 -11.62 -8.16
C TYR A 55 7.87 -11.38 -8.77
N ILE A 56 6.91 -12.26 -8.51
CA ILE A 56 5.53 -12.11 -8.99
C ILE A 56 4.89 -10.85 -8.40
N ASN A 57 5.10 -10.60 -7.11
CA ASN A 57 4.52 -9.47 -6.40
C ASN A 57 5.05 -8.11 -6.90
N ASP A 58 6.32 -8.01 -7.27
CA ASP A 58 6.88 -6.75 -7.76
C ASP A 58 6.64 -6.51 -9.26
N SER A 59 6.69 -7.57 -10.08
CA SER A 59 6.68 -7.43 -11.55
C SER A 59 5.31 -7.76 -12.17
N LEU A 60 4.78 -8.94 -11.93
CA LEU A 60 3.58 -9.43 -12.61
C LEU A 60 2.29 -8.86 -12.03
N TYR A 61 2.22 -8.72 -10.71
CA TYR A 61 1.00 -8.29 -10.03
C TYR A 61 0.60 -6.84 -10.38
N PRO A 62 1.49 -5.84 -10.30
CA PRO A 62 1.16 -4.49 -10.74
C PRO A 62 0.78 -4.42 -12.22
N TYR A 63 1.48 -5.16 -13.07
CA TYR A 63 1.15 -5.24 -14.49
C TYR A 63 -0.25 -5.80 -14.71
N ALA A 64 -0.59 -6.93 -14.06
CA ALA A 64 -1.91 -7.55 -14.17
C ALA A 64 -3.03 -6.63 -13.65
N LEU A 65 -2.80 -5.92 -12.54
CA LEU A 65 -3.77 -4.96 -12.01
C LEU A 65 -4.02 -3.80 -12.98
N ARG A 66 -2.96 -3.23 -13.55
CA ARG A 66 -3.07 -2.16 -14.57
C ARG A 66 -3.86 -2.66 -15.79
N LYS A 67 -3.52 -3.84 -16.28
CA LYS A 67 -4.19 -4.44 -17.44
C LYS A 67 -5.66 -4.75 -17.18
N ASN A 68 -5.97 -5.28 -16.01
CA ASN A 68 -7.35 -5.53 -15.59
C ASN A 68 -8.18 -4.24 -15.53
N ARG A 69 -7.61 -3.14 -15.02
CA ARG A 69 -8.25 -1.83 -15.04
C ARG A 69 -8.49 -1.32 -16.46
N GLU A 70 -7.49 -1.45 -17.32
CA GLU A 70 -7.59 -1.07 -18.73
C GLU A 70 -8.72 -1.84 -19.45
N ILE A 71 -8.83 -3.16 -19.21
CA ILE A 71 -9.90 -3.99 -19.77
C ILE A 71 -11.25 -3.57 -19.16
N LYS A 72 -11.36 -3.45 -17.84
CA LYS A 72 -12.59 -3.02 -17.17
C LYS A 72 -13.05 -1.62 -17.61
N SER A 73 -12.13 -0.73 -17.92
CA SER A 73 -12.45 0.58 -18.45
C SER A 73 -12.94 0.53 -19.92
N ARG A 74 -12.62 -0.53 -20.67
CA ARG A 74 -13.14 -0.73 -22.03
C ARG A 74 -14.50 -1.43 -22.07
N ASP A 75 -14.74 -2.39 -21.18
CA ASP A 75 -15.95 -3.23 -21.18
C ASP A 75 -17.11 -2.62 -20.38
N VAL A 76 -16.82 -1.88 -19.32
CA VAL A 76 -17.81 -1.06 -18.63
C VAL A 76 -17.78 0.29 -19.31
N ILE A 77 -18.84 0.58 -20.16
CA ILE A 77 -19.13 1.89 -20.74
C ILE A 77 -18.35 2.97 -20.03
N VAL A 78 -17.19 3.31 -20.64
CA VAL A 78 -16.33 4.44 -20.29
C VAL A 78 -16.78 5.16 -19.01
N ARG A 79 -16.45 4.63 -17.85
CA ARG A 79 -16.16 5.50 -16.73
C ARG A 79 -14.76 6.04 -17.01
N GLU A 80 -14.70 6.99 -17.95
CA GLU A 80 -13.60 7.94 -18.01
C GLU A 80 -13.24 8.30 -16.57
N ALA A 81 -11.94 8.43 -16.27
CA ALA A 81 -11.54 9.01 -14.99
C ALA A 81 -12.48 10.19 -14.71
N PRO A 82 -13.06 10.28 -13.49
CA PRO A 82 -14.15 11.18 -13.24
C PRO A 82 -13.85 12.54 -13.85
N THR A 83 -14.72 12.98 -14.74
CA THR A 83 -14.52 14.24 -15.45
C THR A 83 -14.59 15.40 -14.46
N GLU A 84 -15.24 15.17 -13.33
CA GLU A 84 -15.44 16.14 -12.25
C GLU A 84 -14.98 15.55 -10.91
N LYS A 85 -14.41 16.41 -10.08
CA LYS A 85 -14.05 16.12 -8.70
C LYS A 85 -14.58 17.23 -7.79
N ASN A 86 -15.22 16.83 -6.70
CA ASN A 86 -15.63 17.74 -5.64
C ASN A 86 -14.53 17.79 -4.57
N ASN A 87 -14.39 18.95 -3.92
CA ASN A 87 -13.42 19.19 -2.86
C ASN A 87 -11.99 18.79 -3.28
N ALA A 88 -11.54 19.31 -4.42
CA ALA A 88 -10.22 19.06 -4.93
C ALA A 88 -9.19 19.89 -4.17
N PHE A 89 -8.15 19.24 -3.71
CA PHE A 89 -6.98 19.83 -3.07
C PHE A 89 -5.74 19.51 -3.90
N LEU A 90 -4.89 20.52 -4.15
CA LEU A 90 -3.60 20.32 -4.80
C LEU A 90 -2.60 21.32 -4.23
N ARG A 91 -1.41 20.85 -3.88
CA ARG A 91 -0.27 21.71 -3.64
C ARG A 91 0.43 21.98 -4.97
N GLY A 92 0.70 23.25 -5.27
CA GLY A 92 1.36 23.67 -6.50
C GLY A 92 2.75 23.06 -6.64
N GLU A 93 3.07 22.64 -7.84
CA GLU A 93 4.35 21.96 -8.16
C GLU A 93 5.54 22.92 -8.16
N ASN A 94 5.29 24.17 -8.60
CA ASN A 94 6.34 25.15 -8.83
C ASN A 94 6.34 26.30 -7.80
N GLY A 95 5.72 26.12 -6.64
CA GLY A 95 5.65 27.19 -5.65
C GLY A 95 5.08 26.77 -4.29
N ASN A 96 5.14 27.71 -3.36
CA ASN A 96 4.65 27.54 -2.01
C ASN A 96 3.17 27.94 -1.93
N TYR A 97 2.30 27.28 -2.72
CA TYR A 97 0.88 27.57 -2.73
C TYR A 97 0.03 26.31 -2.77
N ILE A 98 -1.19 26.44 -2.30
CA ILE A 98 -2.17 25.35 -2.19
C ILE A 98 -3.44 25.81 -2.90
N TYR A 99 -4.01 24.92 -3.73
CA TYR A 99 -5.35 25.08 -4.29
C TYR A 99 -6.36 24.30 -3.47
N LEU A 100 -7.46 24.94 -3.18
CA LEU A 100 -8.71 24.34 -2.72
C LEU A 100 -9.79 24.69 -3.74
N MET A 101 -10.48 23.70 -4.30
CA MET A 101 -11.53 23.91 -5.29
C MET A 101 -12.75 23.09 -4.89
N GLY A 102 -13.91 23.75 -4.77
CA GLY A 102 -15.16 23.09 -4.43
C GLY A 102 -15.59 22.09 -5.48
N LYS A 103 -15.45 22.45 -6.76
CA LYS A 103 -15.70 21.57 -7.91
C LYS A 103 -14.72 21.89 -9.04
N ILE A 104 -14.20 20.86 -9.68
CA ILE A 104 -13.34 21.00 -10.87
C ILE A 104 -13.75 20.01 -11.94
N ASN A 105 -13.81 20.48 -13.19
CA ASN A 105 -14.05 19.66 -14.37
C ASN A 105 -12.77 19.60 -15.22
N ARG A 106 -12.26 18.40 -15.40
CA ARG A 106 -11.00 18.10 -16.08
C ARG A 106 -11.00 18.50 -17.56
N LYS A 107 -12.08 18.18 -18.29
CA LYS A 107 -12.15 18.37 -19.74
C LYS A 107 -12.35 19.84 -20.13
N SER A 108 -13.23 20.54 -19.40
CA SER A 108 -13.51 21.96 -19.67
C SER A 108 -12.50 22.91 -19.02
N GLY A 109 -11.71 22.42 -18.05
CA GLY A 109 -10.85 23.25 -17.21
C GLY A 109 -11.61 24.23 -16.32
N PHE A 110 -12.93 24.00 -16.11
CA PHE A 110 -13.78 24.84 -15.27
C PHE A 110 -13.70 24.41 -13.81
N ALA A 111 -13.61 25.39 -12.91
CA ALA A 111 -13.64 25.16 -11.48
C ALA A 111 -14.53 26.18 -10.77
N GLU A 112 -15.12 25.76 -9.64
CA GLU A 112 -15.99 26.55 -8.78
C GLU A 112 -15.43 26.60 -7.36
N ASN A 113 -15.72 27.72 -6.67
CA ASN A 113 -15.30 27.96 -5.28
C ASN A 113 -13.78 27.70 -5.10
N ILE A 114 -13.00 28.52 -5.76
CA ILE A 114 -11.56 28.40 -5.82
C ILE A 114 -10.97 29.22 -4.67
N GLU A 115 -10.06 28.61 -3.93
CA GLU A 115 -9.21 29.28 -2.96
C GLU A 115 -7.76 28.88 -3.24
N ILE A 116 -6.88 29.88 -3.38
CA ILE A 116 -5.44 29.67 -3.54
C ILE A 116 -4.77 30.33 -2.34
N ILE A 117 -4.02 29.56 -1.57
CA ILE A 117 -3.31 30.00 -0.38
C ILE A 117 -1.82 29.99 -0.67
N ASP A 118 -1.21 31.17 -0.72
CA ASP A 118 0.24 31.33 -0.80
C ASP A 118 0.87 31.27 0.58
N LEU A 119 1.89 30.46 0.70
CA LEU A 119 2.67 30.26 1.91
C LEU A 119 4.10 30.78 1.73
N ASN A 120 4.72 31.18 2.81
CA ASN A 120 6.14 31.55 2.79
C ASN A 120 7.03 30.32 2.50
N SER A 121 8.33 30.54 2.28
CA SER A 121 9.30 29.49 1.98
C SER A 121 9.46 28.42 3.07
N LYS A 122 9.04 28.71 4.32
CA LYS A 122 9.09 27.79 5.46
C LYS A 122 7.76 27.05 5.69
N PHE A 123 6.71 27.39 4.95
CA PHE A 123 5.33 26.86 5.11
C PHE A 123 4.69 27.08 6.49
N ASP A 124 5.15 28.07 7.24
CA ASP A 124 4.66 28.38 8.57
C ASP A 124 3.81 29.66 8.64
N LYS A 125 3.74 30.44 7.53
CA LYS A 125 2.96 31.68 7.47
C LYS A 125 2.24 31.80 6.12
N VAL A 126 0.98 32.21 6.17
CA VAL A 126 0.20 32.57 4.98
C VAL A 126 0.63 33.97 4.53
N GLU A 127 1.04 34.10 3.27
CA GLU A 127 1.42 35.38 2.68
C GLU A 127 0.23 36.04 1.97
N ARG A 128 -0.58 35.21 1.26
CA ARG A 128 -1.71 35.72 0.48
C ARG A 128 -2.80 34.65 0.35
N ILE A 129 -4.04 35.06 0.35
CA ILE A 129 -5.20 34.22 0.02
C ILE A 129 -5.92 34.84 -1.16
N ILE A 130 -6.24 34.04 -2.17
CA ILE A 130 -7.00 34.43 -3.33
C ILE A 130 -8.24 33.58 -3.37
N THR A 131 -9.41 34.18 -3.37
CA THR A 131 -10.69 33.49 -3.49
C THR A 131 -11.39 33.90 -4.79
N ALA A 132 -12.04 32.96 -5.47
CA ALA A 132 -12.85 33.23 -6.65
C ALA A 132 -14.04 32.28 -6.70
N LYS A 133 -15.18 32.76 -7.18
CA LYS A 133 -16.37 31.92 -7.37
C LYS A 133 -16.21 30.95 -8.51
N GLU A 134 -15.59 31.41 -9.60
CA GLU A 134 -15.39 30.65 -10.83
C GLU A 134 -13.97 30.86 -11.37
N GLY A 135 -13.46 29.84 -12.04
CA GLY A 135 -12.21 29.93 -12.77
C GLY A 135 -12.17 28.96 -13.94
N ARG A 136 -11.37 29.29 -14.91
CA ARG A 136 -11.13 28.44 -16.08
C ARG A 136 -9.64 28.34 -16.38
N TYR A 137 -9.18 27.12 -16.60
CA TYR A 137 -7.83 26.85 -17.07
C TYR A 137 -7.71 27.15 -18.56
N ASN A 138 -6.78 28.00 -18.90
CA ASN A 138 -6.43 28.27 -20.29
C ASN A 138 -5.38 27.29 -20.78
N PHE A 139 -5.79 26.27 -21.55
CA PHE A 139 -4.89 25.22 -22.06
C PHE A 139 -3.79 25.75 -23.01
N SER A 140 -4.02 26.86 -23.71
CA SER A 140 -3.04 27.45 -24.61
C SER A 140 -1.96 28.22 -23.86
N LYS A 141 -2.32 28.95 -22.81
CA LYS A 141 -1.41 29.74 -21.98
C LYS A 141 -0.92 28.98 -20.75
N LYS A 142 -1.52 27.81 -20.46
CA LYS A 142 -1.25 26.96 -19.28
C LYS A 142 -1.34 27.70 -17.94
N VAL A 143 -2.40 28.50 -17.77
CA VAL A 143 -2.63 29.29 -16.55
C VAL A 143 -4.10 29.28 -16.16
N TRP A 144 -4.38 29.45 -14.87
CA TRP A 144 -5.71 29.64 -14.35
C TRP A 144 -6.17 31.10 -14.53
N MET A 145 -7.36 31.30 -15.05
CA MET A 145 -8.05 32.57 -15.14
C MET A 145 -9.19 32.55 -14.12
N LEU A 146 -9.08 33.33 -13.07
CA LEU A 146 -10.05 33.43 -12.00
C LEU A 146 -10.94 34.63 -12.24
N LYS A 147 -12.26 34.44 -12.15
CA LYS A 147 -13.28 35.48 -12.32
C LYS A 147 -13.75 35.98 -10.96
N ASP A 148 -13.95 37.28 -10.85
CA ASP A 148 -14.38 37.94 -9.59
C ASP A 148 -13.52 37.56 -8.39
N ALA A 149 -12.21 37.71 -8.57
CA ALA A 149 -11.23 37.30 -7.57
C ALA A 149 -11.05 38.34 -6.47
N ASN A 150 -11.10 37.90 -5.21
CA ASN A 150 -10.76 38.67 -4.03
C ASN A 150 -9.37 38.25 -3.52
N ILE A 151 -8.46 39.20 -3.41
CA ILE A 151 -7.09 38.96 -2.99
C ILE A 151 -6.91 39.58 -1.60
N TYR A 152 -6.54 38.74 -0.62
CA TYR A 152 -6.24 39.13 0.75
C TYR A 152 -4.75 39.06 0.98
N ASP A 153 -4.10 40.17 1.27
CA ASP A 153 -2.66 40.20 1.58
C ASP A 153 -2.44 39.95 3.09
N GLY A 154 -1.50 39.10 3.44
CA GLY A 154 -1.39 38.45 4.77
C GLY A 154 -1.25 39.38 5.98
N GLU A 155 -0.92 40.66 5.76
CA GLU A 155 -0.85 41.67 6.84
C GLU A 155 -2.06 42.60 6.92
N LYS A 156 -2.93 42.64 5.91
CA LYS A 156 -4.12 43.52 5.86
C LYS A 156 -5.37 42.77 5.42
N ILE A 157 -5.86 41.87 6.26
CA ILE A 157 -7.08 41.07 6.02
C ILE A 157 -8.35 41.96 5.91
N ALA A 158 -8.28 43.25 6.19
CA ALA A 158 -9.45 44.11 6.37
C ALA A 158 -10.15 44.55 5.07
N LYS A 159 -9.47 44.55 3.90
CA LYS A 159 -10.13 44.87 2.61
C LYS A 159 -9.48 44.07 1.50
N PRO A 160 -10.24 43.18 0.79
CA PRO A 160 -9.74 42.48 -0.37
C PRO A 160 -9.50 43.44 -1.54
N ILE A 161 -8.52 43.12 -2.36
CA ILE A 161 -8.34 43.74 -3.67
C ILE A 161 -9.20 42.95 -4.64
N GLU A 162 -10.28 43.55 -5.13
CA GLU A 162 -11.20 42.93 -6.10
C GLU A 162 -10.63 43.05 -7.52
N LYS A 163 -10.64 41.94 -8.26
CA LYS A 163 -10.30 41.89 -9.69
C LYS A 163 -11.34 41.10 -10.46
N GLU A 164 -11.86 41.70 -11.53
CA GLU A 164 -12.82 41.04 -12.41
C GLU A 164 -12.21 39.79 -13.08
N ILE A 165 -10.94 39.89 -13.49
CA ILE A 165 -10.16 38.74 -13.99
C ILE A 165 -8.78 38.79 -13.31
N PHE A 166 -8.40 37.68 -12.71
CA PHE A 166 -7.09 37.49 -12.09
C PHE A 166 -6.36 36.32 -12.77
N THR A 167 -5.10 36.54 -13.14
CA THR A 167 -4.23 35.53 -13.74
C THR A 167 -2.78 35.79 -13.31
N GLU A 168 -2.10 34.77 -12.89
CA GLU A 168 -0.65 34.78 -12.63
C GLU A 168 0.00 33.52 -13.22
N GLU A 169 1.15 33.67 -13.87
CA GLU A 169 1.87 32.58 -14.55
C GLU A 169 2.30 31.44 -13.62
N ARG A 170 2.48 31.72 -12.33
CA ARG A 170 2.85 30.71 -11.34
C ARG A 170 1.75 29.69 -11.05
N TYR A 171 0.47 30.05 -11.26
CA TYR A 171 -0.67 29.16 -11.08
C TYR A 171 -0.95 28.40 -12.40
N ASN A 172 -0.09 27.44 -12.72
CA ASN A 172 -0.06 26.74 -13.99
C ASN A 172 -0.37 25.24 -13.89
N ASP A 173 -0.79 24.77 -12.74
CA ASP A 173 -1.08 23.35 -12.53
C ASP A 173 -2.31 22.90 -13.33
N GLU A 174 -2.14 21.86 -14.16
CA GLU A 174 -3.15 21.37 -15.08
C GLU A 174 -4.33 20.72 -14.33
N PRO A 175 -5.60 20.87 -14.85
CA PRO A 175 -6.79 20.26 -14.24
C PRO A 175 -6.67 18.75 -14.00
N ASP A 176 -5.92 18.05 -14.82
CA ASP A 176 -5.64 16.61 -14.70
C ASP A 176 -4.99 16.25 -13.35
N LYS A 177 -4.10 17.08 -12.84
CA LYS A 177 -3.39 16.84 -11.57
C LYS A 177 -4.32 16.80 -10.37
N PHE A 178 -5.41 17.56 -10.39
CA PHE A 178 -6.41 17.58 -9.31
C PHE A 178 -7.22 16.29 -9.23
N ILE A 179 -7.34 15.56 -10.33
CA ILE A 179 -8.17 14.35 -10.45
C ILE A 179 -7.33 13.08 -10.37
N THR A 180 -6.12 13.09 -10.93
CA THR A 180 -5.22 11.93 -11.03
C THR A 180 -4.51 11.55 -9.73
N GLN A 181 -4.71 12.25 -8.63
CA GLN A 181 -4.06 11.95 -7.33
C GLN A 181 -4.47 10.62 -6.67
N ASN A 182 -5.32 9.81 -7.30
CA ASN A 182 -5.65 8.47 -6.81
C ASN A 182 -4.88 7.36 -7.55
N VAL A 183 -3.57 7.47 -7.60
CA VAL A 183 -2.74 6.32 -7.98
C VAL A 183 -2.77 5.33 -6.82
N GLU A 184 -3.46 4.20 -7.02
CA GLU A 184 -3.49 3.15 -6.01
C GLU A 184 -2.09 2.54 -5.84
N PRO A 185 -1.49 2.58 -4.64
CA PRO A 185 -0.11 2.12 -4.41
C PRO A 185 0.13 0.68 -4.87
N ARG A 186 -0.89 -0.19 -4.77
CA ARG A 186 -0.83 -1.60 -5.19
C ARG A 186 -0.58 -1.81 -6.68
N THR A 187 -0.84 -0.81 -7.52
CA THR A 187 -0.60 -0.89 -8.97
C THR A 187 0.83 -0.51 -9.37
N LEU A 188 1.63 -0.04 -8.43
CA LEU A 188 2.99 0.42 -8.68
C LEU A 188 4.00 -0.68 -8.36
N THR A 189 5.08 -0.75 -9.13
CA THR A 189 6.28 -1.54 -8.80
C THR A 189 7.05 -0.87 -7.65
N ILE A 190 7.96 -1.61 -6.99
CA ILE A 190 8.82 -1.06 -5.92
C ILE A 190 9.55 0.22 -6.40
N LYS A 191 10.04 0.24 -7.65
CA LYS A 191 10.73 1.40 -8.22
C LYS A 191 9.80 2.61 -8.35
N GLU A 192 8.60 2.40 -8.84
CA GLU A 192 7.57 3.44 -8.98
C GLU A 192 7.07 3.91 -7.60
N LEU A 193 6.84 3.00 -6.64
CA LEU A 193 6.50 3.36 -5.26
C LEU A 193 7.53 4.28 -4.63
N LYS A 194 8.83 3.93 -4.74
CA LYS A 194 9.91 4.78 -4.23
C LYS A 194 9.97 6.15 -4.91
N LYS A 195 9.64 6.22 -6.20
CA LYS A 195 9.55 7.49 -6.93
C LYS A 195 8.38 8.32 -6.42
N SER A 196 7.17 7.74 -6.37
CA SER A 196 5.97 8.42 -5.88
C SER A 196 6.09 8.89 -4.43
N ILE A 197 6.71 8.08 -3.54
CA ILE A 197 6.99 8.50 -2.15
C ILE A 197 7.84 9.76 -2.12
N ARG A 198 8.89 9.85 -2.95
CA ARG A 198 9.75 11.04 -3.00
C ARG A 198 9.00 12.26 -3.52
N GLU A 199 8.22 12.08 -4.59
CA GLU A 199 7.41 13.14 -5.19
C GLU A 199 6.34 13.66 -4.22
N ILE A 200 5.57 12.77 -3.59
CA ILE A 200 4.55 13.14 -2.59
C ILE A 200 5.20 13.83 -1.38
N LYS A 201 6.34 13.30 -0.90
CA LYS A 201 7.06 13.88 0.23
C LYS A 201 7.63 15.27 -0.09
N SER A 202 8.11 15.50 -1.32
CA SER A 202 8.64 16.81 -1.74
C SER A 202 7.59 17.91 -1.72
N VAL A 203 6.33 17.54 -1.93
CA VAL A 203 5.17 18.46 -1.85
C VAL A 203 4.46 18.43 -0.49
N GLY A 204 5.05 17.76 0.52
CA GLY A 204 4.48 17.68 1.88
C GLY A 204 3.20 16.83 1.99
N GLY A 205 2.91 16.00 0.99
CA GLY A 205 1.75 15.10 0.98
C GLY A 205 1.93 13.90 1.92
N ASP A 206 0.83 13.22 2.23
CA ASP A 206 0.84 12.02 3.06
C ASP A 206 1.33 10.81 2.26
N THR A 207 2.42 10.21 2.72
CA THR A 207 3.07 9.07 2.09
C THR A 207 2.79 7.75 2.80
N ARG A 208 1.96 7.74 3.86
CA ARG A 208 1.79 6.56 4.73
C ARG A 208 1.29 5.33 3.97
N GLU A 209 0.27 5.46 3.14
CA GLU A 209 -0.25 4.34 2.34
C GLU A 209 0.82 3.78 1.39
N PHE A 210 1.61 4.64 0.75
CA PHE A 210 2.70 4.22 -0.15
C PHE A 210 3.84 3.54 0.61
N LEU A 211 4.17 4.01 1.81
CA LEU A 211 5.20 3.40 2.66
C LEU A 211 4.74 2.05 3.23
N VAL A 212 3.47 1.91 3.61
CA VAL A 212 2.88 0.64 4.03
C VAL A 212 2.91 -0.36 2.89
N GLU A 213 2.47 0.03 1.68
CA GLU A 213 2.55 -0.85 0.51
C GLU A 213 4.00 -1.24 0.19
N LEU A 214 4.94 -0.29 0.27
CA LEU A 214 6.36 -0.59 0.08
C LEU A 214 6.88 -1.60 1.12
N GLY A 215 6.50 -1.44 2.39
CA GLY A 215 6.79 -2.40 3.47
C GLY A 215 6.22 -3.78 3.17
N ASN A 216 4.96 -3.84 2.75
CA ASN A 216 4.28 -5.08 2.38
C ASN A 216 4.93 -5.77 1.18
N ARG A 217 5.42 -5.03 0.17
CA ARG A 217 6.15 -5.60 -0.98
C ARG A 217 7.38 -6.39 -0.57
N TYR A 218 8.08 -5.94 0.47
CA TYR A 218 9.25 -6.65 0.99
C TYR A 218 8.87 -7.73 2.01
N SER A 219 7.90 -7.49 2.88
CA SER A 219 7.59 -8.41 4.00
C SER A 219 6.69 -9.58 3.58
N PHE A 220 5.68 -9.33 2.73
CA PHE A 220 4.67 -10.33 2.38
C PHE A 220 5.22 -11.61 1.71
N PRO A 221 6.20 -11.57 0.80
CA PRO A 221 6.78 -12.79 0.26
C PRO A 221 7.37 -13.72 1.33
N PHE A 222 7.94 -13.14 2.39
CA PHE A 222 8.47 -13.91 3.52
C PHE A 222 7.37 -14.58 4.36
N ALA A 223 6.13 -14.13 4.25
CA ALA A 223 5.00 -14.78 4.93
C ALA A 223 4.89 -16.27 4.53
N SER A 224 5.07 -16.60 3.26
CA SER A 224 5.04 -17.99 2.78
C SER A 224 6.07 -18.86 3.49
N PHE A 225 7.29 -18.36 3.64
CA PHE A 225 8.36 -19.03 4.38
C PHE A 225 8.04 -19.17 5.87
N ILE A 226 7.65 -18.07 6.52
CA ILE A 226 7.46 -18.02 7.99
C ILE A 226 6.25 -18.87 8.42
N ILE A 227 5.14 -18.77 7.69
CA ILE A 227 3.93 -19.56 8.01
C ILE A 227 4.17 -21.04 7.73
N SER A 228 4.90 -21.37 6.65
CA SER A 228 5.31 -22.76 6.38
C SER A 228 6.22 -23.30 7.48
N PHE A 229 7.19 -22.53 7.93
CA PHE A 229 8.07 -22.89 9.04
C PHE A 229 7.27 -23.18 10.33
N LEU A 230 6.29 -22.34 10.65
CA LEU A 230 5.37 -22.56 11.75
C LEU A 230 4.54 -23.85 11.55
N GLY A 231 4.01 -24.06 10.33
CA GLY A 231 3.25 -25.25 9.97
C GLY A 231 4.05 -26.55 10.15
N LEU A 232 5.30 -26.57 9.66
CA LEU A 232 6.20 -27.70 9.83
C LEU A 232 6.46 -28.01 11.32
N SER A 233 6.60 -26.96 12.14
CA SER A 233 6.85 -27.08 13.57
C SER A 233 5.66 -27.70 14.31
N LEU A 234 4.44 -27.30 13.96
CA LEU A 234 3.20 -27.77 14.59
C LEU A 234 2.77 -29.14 14.09
N GLY A 235 2.92 -29.41 12.80
CA GLY A 235 2.53 -30.68 12.16
C GLY A 235 3.39 -31.87 12.58
N SER A 236 4.51 -31.67 13.25
CA SER A 236 5.43 -32.73 13.69
C SER A 236 4.87 -33.61 14.80
N ARG A 237 3.81 -33.21 15.44
CA ARG A 237 3.18 -33.98 16.53
C ARG A 237 2.28 -35.06 15.97
N TYR A 238 2.51 -36.30 16.43
CA TYR A 238 1.66 -37.42 16.06
C TYR A 238 0.24 -37.24 16.57
N VAL A 239 -0.75 -37.22 15.67
CA VAL A 239 -2.16 -37.23 15.98
C VAL A 239 -2.88 -38.23 15.05
N ARG A 240 -3.54 -39.25 15.62
CA ARG A 240 -4.36 -40.17 14.82
C ARG A 240 -5.51 -39.41 14.16
N GLY A 241 -5.73 -39.60 12.86
CA GLY A 241 -6.76 -38.87 12.11
C GLY A 241 -6.44 -37.43 11.79
N ALA A 242 -5.15 -37.08 11.77
CA ALA A 242 -4.61 -35.70 11.69
C ALA A 242 -5.04 -34.89 10.47
N SER A 243 -5.51 -35.49 9.36
CA SER A 243 -5.76 -34.76 8.09
C SER A 243 -6.81 -33.66 8.24
N ALA A 244 -7.93 -33.90 8.88
CA ALA A 244 -8.98 -32.89 9.12
C ALA A 244 -8.51 -31.80 10.11
N ILE A 245 -7.82 -32.23 11.18
CA ILE A 245 -7.28 -31.32 12.20
C ILE A 245 -6.22 -30.40 11.56
N ASN A 246 -5.36 -30.93 10.70
CA ASN A 246 -4.31 -30.14 10.02
C ASN A 246 -4.89 -29.17 9.00
N LEU A 247 -5.94 -29.55 8.30
CA LEU A 247 -6.68 -28.63 7.44
C LEU A 247 -7.28 -27.48 8.25
N ALA A 248 -7.97 -27.78 9.36
CA ALA A 248 -8.54 -26.77 10.24
C ALA A 248 -7.44 -25.85 10.82
N LEU A 249 -6.32 -26.44 11.26
CA LEU A 249 -5.17 -25.68 11.79
C LEU A 249 -4.53 -24.79 10.74
N SER A 250 -4.37 -25.27 9.48
CA SER A 250 -3.82 -24.45 8.40
C SER A 250 -4.70 -23.25 8.07
N VAL A 251 -6.03 -23.47 8.07
CA VAL A 251 -6.99 -22.38 7.86
C VAL A 251 -6.92 -21.38 9.02
N ALA A 252 -6.94 -21.86 10.27
CA ALA A 252 -6.87 -20.99 11.46
C ALA A 252 -5.59 -20.19 11.53
N LEU A 253 -4.42 -20.79 11.27
CA LEU A 253 -3.13 -20.10 11.26
C LEU A 253 -3.03 -19.09 10.12
N GLY A 254 -3.48 -19.47 8.93
CA GLY A 254 -3.43 -18.60 7.78
C GLY A 254 -4.32 -17.37 7.93
N TYR A 255 -5.58 -17.57 8.35
CA TYR A 255 -6.46 -16.44 8.64
C TYR A 255 -5.97 -15.62 9.83
N GLY A 256 -5.46 -16.27 10.87
CA GLY A 256 -4.85 -15.58 12.01
C GLY A 256 -3.70 -14.65 11.57
N TYR A 257 -2.84 -15.13 10.67
CA TYR A 257 -1.79 -14.29 10.09
C TYR A 257 -2.35 -13.08 9.36
N TYR A 258 -3.35 -13.26 8.47
CA TYR A 258 -3.94 -12.15 7.72
C TYR A 258 -4.66 -11.14 8.61
N ILE A 259 -5.35 -11.60 9.67
CA ILE A 259 -5.99 -10.71 10.64
C ILE A 259 -4.92 -9.85 11.34
N VAL A 260 -3.84 -10.47 11.80
CA VAL A 260 -2.72 -9.76 12.43
C VAL A 260 -2.08 -8.78 11.44
N GLN A 261 -1.82 -9.22 10.20
CA GLN A 261 -1.27 -8.34 9.15
C GLN A 261 -2.17 -7.14 8.87
N ALA A 262 -3.46 -7.35 8.65
CA ALA A 262 -4.40 -6.27 8.38
C ALA A 262 -4.52 -5.29 9.56
N SER A 263 -4.43 -5.79 10.80
CA SER A 263 -4.45 -4.95 12.00
C SER A 263 -3.22 -4.04 12.07
N PHE A 264 -2.03 -4.57 11.86
CA PHE A 264 -0.79 -3.77 11.88
C PHE A 264 -0.70 -2.82 10.67
N GLU A 265 -1.22 -3.21 9.51
CA GLU A 265 -1.36 -2.34 8.35
C GLU A 265 -2.27 -1.15 8.66
N ALA A 266 -3.45 -1.39 9.25
CA ALA A 266 -4.37 -0.33 9.65
C ALA A 266 -3.75 0.62 10.69
N LEU A 267 -3.04 0.10 11.70
CA LEU A 267 -2.33 0.91 12.70
C LEU A 267 -1.23 1.78 12.05
N SER A 268 -0.57 1.26 11.03
CA SER A 268 0.48 1.95 10.29
C SER A 268 -0.07 3.07 9.41
N ILE A 269 -1.17 2.83 8.70
CA ILE A 269 -1.86 3.85 7.89
C ILE A 269 -2.37 4.99 8.77
N ASN A 270 -2.91 4.67 9.95
CA ASN A 270 -3.40 5.67 10.90
C ASN A 270 -2.29 6.40 11.67
N GLY A 271 -1.01 6.05 11.44
CA GLY A 271 0.14 6.76 12.02
C GLY A 271 0.53 6.33 13.44
N PHE A 272 -0.07 5.27 14.00
CA PHE A 272 0.31 4.73 15.31
C PHE A 272 1.65 3.98 15.27
N LEU A 273 2.04 3.48 14.08
CA LEU A 273 3.27 2.74 13.86
C LEU A 273 4.03 3.29 12.66
N ASN A 274 5.32 3.03 12.60
CA ASN A 274 6.10 3.33 11.41
C ASN A 274 5.54 2.55 10.21
N PRO A 275 5.11 3.24 9.13
CA PRO A 275 4.42 2.61 8.01
C PRO A 275 5.20 1.46 7.35
N PHE A 276 6.52 1.59 7.24
CA PHE A 276 7.37 0.56 6.64
C PHE A 276 7.56 -0.66 7.57
N ILE A 277 7.68 -0.44 8.88
CA ILE A 277 7.93 -1.50 9.87
C ILE A 277 6.67 -2.32 10.14
N GLY A 278 5.48 -1.69 10.08
CA GLY A 278 4.21 -2.35 10.37
C GLY A 278 3.99 -3.64 9.57
N GLY A 279 4.42 -3.69 8.31
CA GLY A 279 4.35 -4.90 7.49
C GLY A 279 5.26 -6.06 7.94
N TRP A 280 6.31 -5.78 8.74
CA TRP A 280 7.23 -6.81 9.22
C TRP A 280 6.84 -7.41 10.57
N ILE A 281 6.07 -6.70 11.38
CA ILE A 281 5.69 -7.14 12.74
C ILE A 281 4.98 -8.50 12.73
N PRO A 282 3.98 -8.77 11.86
CA PRO A 282 3.36 -10.08 11.77
C PRO A 282 4.37 -11.20 11.52
N ASN A 283 5.30 -10.98 10.60
CA ASN A 283 6.34 -11.93 10.26
C ASN A 283 7.22 -12.26 11.47
N ILE A 284 7.61 -11.25 12.24
CA ILE A 284 8.41 -11.43 13.46
C ILE A 284 7.65 -12.23 14.51
N ILE A 285 6.37 -11.90 14.75
CA ILE A 285 5.52 -12.60 15.73
C ILE A 285 5.42 -14.09 15.37
N PHE A 286 5.06 -14.41 14.13
CA PHE A 286 4.88 -15.79 13.69
C PHE A 286 6.20 -16.56 13.62
N LEU A 287 7.29 -15.90 13.29
CA LEU A 287 8.64 -16.50 13.32
C LEU A 287 9.05 -16.90 14.75
N VAL A 288 8.85 -16.00 15.73
CA VAL A 288 9.17 -16.29 17.14
C VAL A 288 8.33 -17.46 17.66
N VAL A 289 7.04 -17.48 17.33
CA VAL A 289 6.16 -18.61 17.68
C VAL A 289 6.64 -19.90 17.01
N GLY A 290 7.02 -19.86 15.74
CA GLY A 290 7.57 -21.02 15.03
C GLY A 290 8.86 -21.55 15.65
N ILE A 291 9.81 -20.68 15.99
CA ILE A 291 11.07 -21.05 16.69
C ILE A 291 10.76 -21.71 18.03
N TYR A 292 9.83 -21.16 18.81
CA TYR A 292 9.42 -21.76 20.08
C TYR A 292 8.89 -23.18 19.90
N PHE A 293 8.05 -23.45 18.89
CA PHE A 293 7.51 -24.78 18.63
C PHE A 293 8.59 -25.75 18.12
N VAL A 294 9.54 -25.31 17.29
CA VAL A 294 10.69 -26.15 16.88
C VAL A 294 11.51 -26.57 18.07
N TYR A 295 11.84 -25.61 18.93
CA TYR A 295 12.60 -25.92 20.16
C TYR A 295 11.87 -26.97 21.02
N ARG A 296 10.57 -26.79 21.23
CA ARG A 296 9.75 -27.74 22.01
C ARG A 296 9.52 -29.10 21.32
N SER A 297 9.74 -29.21 20.01
CA SER A 297 9.59 -30.47 19.25
C SER A 297 10.86 -31.32 19.26
N GLU A 298 11.96 -30.78 19.73
CA GLU A 298 13.23 -31.52 19.88
C GLU A 298 13.22 -32.38 21.16
N TYR A 299 12.52 -31.96 22.17
CA TYR A 299 12.31 -32.66 23.44
C TYR A 299 10.96 -33.35 23.48
#